data_ecf99aac8af15bcfd2d054a63f939745
#
_entry.id   ecf99aac8af15bcfd2d054a63f939745
#
_cell.length_a   1.000
_cell.length_b   1.000
_cell.length_c   1.000
_cell.angle_alpha   90.00
_cell.angle_beta   90.00
_cell.angle_gamma   90.00
#
_symmetry.space_group_name_H-M   'P 1'
#
loop_
_entity.id
_entity.type
_entity.pdbx_description
1 polymer ?
#
loop_
_entity_poly.entity_id
_entity_poly.type
_entity_poly.pdbx_seq_one_letter_code
_entity_poly.pdbx_strand_id
1 'polypeptide(L)'
;MWISRRGGIAGERHGVAGMGKVTIGGKQPAVQTEGELRKTTVLSPAGYYWAPSAGDEAMVLQAGDLGEDACLVGLKQECPFDLRPGEIAIGTPDSYIHIAPGGITLCGKVYVSGTLDVKGKLVVDGEVSASDLVHLNGAVYINHIFQVGD
;
A
#
# COMPACT_ATOMS: atom_id res chain seq x y z
N MET A 1 -16.31 -29.37 55.47
CA MET A 1 -16.42 -29.71 54.05
C MET A 1 -16.59 -28.39 53.29
N TRP A 2 -15.49 -27.85 52.79
CA TRP A 2 -15.48 -26.53 52.09
C TRP A 2 -15.59 -26.77 50.59
N ILE A 3 -16.74 -26.46 50.03
CA ILE A 3 -16.95 -26.50 48.57
C ILE A 3 -16.54 -25.08 48.09
N SER A 4 -15.33 -24.98 47.57
CA SER A 4 -14.89 -23.82 46.82
C SER A 4 -15.66 -23.75 45.50
N ARG A 5 -16.69 -22.90 45.43
CA ARG A 5 -17.28 -22.50 44.15
C ARG A 5 -16.17 -21.71 43.38
N ARG A 6 -15.54 -22.38 42.44
CA ARG A 6 -14.82 -21.66 41.38
C ARG A 6 -15.84 -20.80 40.66
N GLY A 7 -15.81 -19.49 40.94
CA GLY A 7 -16.45 -18.51 40.08
C GLY A 7 -15.88 -18.69 38.68
N GLY A 8 -16.73 -19.01 37.72
CA GLY A 8 -16.36 -19.03 36.34
C GLY A 8 -15.84 -17.61 36.02
N ILE A 9 -14.59 -17.53 35.64
CA ILE A 9 -14.03 -16.36 35.00
C ILE A 9 -14.89 -16.21 33.74
N ALA A 10 -15.64 -15.11 33.65
CA ALA A 10 -16.32 -14.76 32.41
C ALA A 10 -15.22 -14.78 31.35
N GLY A 11 -15.35 -15.71 30.38
CA GLY A 11 -14.32 -15.90 29.38
C GLY A 11 -14.08 -14.56 28.70
N GLU A 12 -12.82 -14.08 28.76
CA GLU A 12 -12.38 -12.99 27.91
C GLU A 12 -12.77 -13.35 26.49
N ARG A 13 -13.74 -12.63 25.94
CA ARG A 13 -14.08 -12.77 24.53
C ARG A 13 -12.94 -12.12 23.74
N HIS A 14 -12.02 -12.95 23.35
CA HIS A 14 -10.98 -12.56 22.42
C HIS A 14 -11.64 -12.17 21.10
N GLY A 15 -11.17 -11.07 20.50
CA GLY A 15 -11.62 -10.66 19.16
C GLY A 15 -11.50 -11.85 18.19
N VAL A 16 -12.52 -12.08 17.39
CA VAL A 16 -12.53 -13.17 16.41
C VAL A 16 -11.90 -12.67 15.12
N ALA A 17 -10.87 -13.35 14.66
CA ALA A 17 -10.28 -13.12 13.34
C ALA A 17 -10.86 -14.16 12.36
N GLY A 18 -11.25 -13.70 11.19
CA GLY A 18 -11.77 -14.55 10.13
C GLY A 18 -11.46 -14.01 8.75
N MET A 19 -11.72 -14.83 7.74
CA MET A 19 -11.66 -14.40 6.34
C MET A 19 -13.05 -14.03 5.87
N GLY A 20 -13.15 -12.98 5.07
CA GLY A 20 -14.39 -12.55 4.44
C GLY A 20 -14.17 -12.13 3.00
N LYS A 21 -15.23 -12.17 2.22
CA LYS A 21 -15.23 -11.70 0.83
C LYS A 21 -15.79 -10.28 0.77
N VAL A 22 -15.04 -9.37 0.19
CA VAL A 22 -15.49 -7.99 -0.01
C VAL A 22 -16.64 -7.98 -1.04
N THR A 23 -17.81 -7.50 -0.62
CA THR A 23 -19.00 -7.38 -1.48
C THR A 23 -19.14 -5.99 -2.05
N ILE A 24 -18.74 -4.97 -1.29
CA ILE A 24 -18.67 -3.57 -1.73
C ILE A 24 -17.28 -3.05 -1.42
N GLY A 25 -16.58 -2.56 -2.44
CA GLY A 25 -15.24 -1.99 -2.31
C GLY A 25 -15.23 -0.51 -1.93
N GLY A 26 -14.01 0.06 -1.83
CA GLY A 26 -13.81 1.49 -1.61
C GLY A 26 -13.65 1.91 -0.15
N LYS A 27 -13.97 3.18 0.15
CA LYS A 27 -13.72 3.79 1.47
C LYS A 27 -14.60 3.24 2.60
N GLN A 28 -15.75 2.70 2.28
CA GLN A 28 -16.70 2.12 3.23
C GLN A 28 -17.09 0.74 2.75
N PRO A 29 -16.19 -0.24 2.85
CA PRO A 29 -16.42 -1.55 2.31
C PRO A 29 -17.51 -2.31 3.07
N ALA A 30 -18.14 -3.26 2.36
CA ALA A 30 -18.94 -4.30 2.95
C ALA A 30 -18.27 -5.65 2.73
N VAL A 31 -18.35 -6.53 3.71
CA VAL A 31 -17.68 -7.82 3.71
C VAL A 31 -18.63 -8.92 4.14
N GLN A 32 -18.68 -9.98 3.37
CA GLN A 32 -19.42 -11.20 3.68
C GLN A 32 -18.52 -12.15 4.49
N THR A 33 -18.91 -12.39 5.71
CA THR A 33 -18.37 -13.45 6.60
C THR A 33 -19.47 -14.49 6.82
N GLU A 34 -19.83 -14.83 8.05
CA GLU A 34 -21.07 -15.57 8.37
C GLU A 34 -22.32 -14.72 8.09
N GLY A 35 -22.20 -13.39 8.22
CA GLY A 35 -23.18 -12.36 7.85
C GLY A 35 -22.52 -11.25 7.04
N GLU A 36 -23.32 -10.34 6.46
CA GLU A 36 -22.79 -9.17 5.77
C GLU A 36 -22.49 -8.04 6.77
N LEU A 37 -21.22 -7.66 6.87
CA LEU A 37 -20.73 -6.52 7.65
C LEU A 37 -20.62 -5.31 6.72
N ARG A 38 -21.35 -4.25 7.01
CA ARG A 38 -21.37 -3.02 6.19
C ARG A 38 -20.63 -1.88 6.85
N LYS A 39 -20.05 -0.99 6.04
CA LYS A 39 -19.26 0.18 6.47
C LYS A 39 -18.11 -0.21 7.38
N THR A 40 -17.47 -1.32 7.06
CA THR A 40 -16.35 -1.86 7.82
C THR A 40 -15.17 -0.90 7.76
N THR A 41 -14.51 -0.66 8.89
CA THR A 41 -13.32 0.19 8.94
C THR A 41 -12.14 -0.55 8.32
N VAL A 42 -11.37 0.13 7.47
CA VAL A 42 -10.10 -0.39 6.94
C VAL A 42 -8.99 0.04 7.86
N LEU A 43 -8.27 -0.92 8.44
CA LEU A 43 -7.07 -0.66 9.25
C LEU A 43 -5.83 -0.79 8.39
N SER A 44 -4.91 0.14 8.59
CA SER A 44 -3.60 0.16 7.93
C SER A 44 -2.57 0.84 8.81
N PRO A 45 -1.27 0.59 8.59
CA PRO A 45 -0.21 1.35 9.25
C PRO A 45 -0.35 2.85 8.96
N ALA A 46 0.13 3.69 9.87
CA ALA A 46 0.08 5.14 9.70
C ALA A 46 0.74 5.58 8.38
N GLY A 47 0.04 6.38 7.60
CA GLY A 47 0.51 6.86 6.29
C GLY A 47 0.21 5.93 5.12
N TYR A 48 -0.32 4.72 5.35
CA TYR A 48 -0.78 3.82 4.30
C TYR A 48 -2.30 3.93 4.15
N TYR A 49 -2.76 4.15 2.94
CA TYR A 49 -4.18 4.20 2.61
C TYR A 49 -4.45 3.24 1.47
N TRP A 50 -5.39 2.35 1.66
CA TRP A 50 -5.81 1.41 0.64
C TRP A 50 -7.32 1.23 0.67
N ALA A 51 -7.86 0.81 -0.44
CA ALA A 51 -9.28 0.54 -0.58
C ALA A 51 -9.44 -0.84 -1.23
N PRO A 52 -10.18 -1.76 -0.60
CA PRO A 52 -10.43 -3.07 -1.17
C PRO A 52 -11.34 -2.97 -2.39
N SER A 53 -11.22 -3.94 -3.29
CA SER A 53 -12.13 -4.11 -4.42
C SER A 53 -13.19 -5.15 -4.11
N ALA A 54 -14.35 -5.03 -4.74
CA ALA A 54 -15.35 -6.09 -4.64
C ALA A 54 -14.80 -7.38 -5.25
N GLY A 55 -14.94 -8.47 -4.53
CA GLY A 55 -14.40 -9.78 -4.89
C GLY A 55 -13.14 -10.17 -4.12
N ASP A 56 -12.43 -9.20 -3.52
CA ASP A 56 -11.23 -9.49 -2.72
C ASP A 56 -11.55 -10.37 -1.50
N GLU A 57 -10.62 -11.24 -1.14
CA GLU A 57 -10.62 -11.95 0.16
C GLU A 57 -9.82 -11.12 1.17
N ALA A 58 -10.44 -10.81 2.30
CA ALA A 58 -9.85 -9.95 3.32
C ALA A 58 -9.86 -10.59 4.70
N MET A 59 -8.85 -10.28 5.51
CA MET A 59 -8.89 -10.60 6.92
C MET A 59 -9.76 -9.59 7.66
N VAL A 60 -10.73 -10.11 8.42
CA VAL A 60 -11.66 -9.34 9.24
C VAL A 60 -11.36 -9.62 10.70
N LEU A 61 -11.18 -8.56 11.47
CA LEU A 61 -11.18 -8.63 12.94
C LEU A 61 -12.51 -8.11 13.44
N GLN A 62 -13.14 -8.86 14.33
CA GLN A 62 -14.31 -8.42 15.08
C GLN A 62 -13.90 -8.17 16.52
N ALA A 63 -14.15 -7.00 17.01
CA ALA A 63 -13.85 -6.54 18.37
C ALA A 63 -15.14 -6.06 19.02
N GLY A 64 -15.08 -5.73 20.33
CA GLY A 64 -16.24 -5.40 21.16
C GLY A 64 -16.88 -6.64 21.79
N ASP A 65 -17.71 -6.40 22.81
CA ASP A 65 -18.32 -7.47 23.61
C ASP A 65 -19.31 -8.34 22.81
N LEU A 66 -19.89 -7.79 21.75
CA LEU A 66 -20.83 -8.46 20.85
C LEU A 66 -20.29 -8.60 19.42
N GLY A 67 -19.02 -8.24 19.18
CA GLY A 67 -18.43 -8.22 17.84
C GLY A 67 -18.98 -7.11 16.95
N GLU A 68 -19.45 -6.02 17.56
CA GLU A 68 -20.05 -4.88 16.87
C GLU A 68 -19.06 -4.06 16.06
N ASP A 69 -17.79 -4.08 16.45
CA ASP A 69 -16.71 -3.40 15.76
C ASP A 69 -15.99 -4.35 14.81
N ALA A 70 -16.22 -4.20 13.53
CA ALA A 70 -15.54 -4.98 12.51
C ALA A 70 -14.54 -4.14 11.72
N CYS A 71 -13.34 -4.66 11.55
CA CYS A 71 -12.26 -4.00 10.82
C CYS A 71 -11.65 -4.93 9.77
N LEU A 72 -11.35 -4.40 8.60
CA LEU A 72 -10.50 -5.03 7.59
C LEU A 72 -9.04 -4.71 7.87
N VAL A 73 -8.19 -5.73 7.98
CA VAL A 73 -6.77 -5.56 8.34
C VAL A 73 -5.84 -5.76 7.14
N GLY A 74 -6.27 -6.48 6.12
CA GLY A 74 -5.49 -6.75 4.92
C GLY A 74 -6.21 -7.65 3.96
N LEU A 75 -5.67 -7.76 2.76
CA LEU A 75 -6.16 -8.66 1.72
C LEU A 75 -5.31 -9.93 1.68
N LYS A 76 -5.94 -11.04 1.36
CA LYS A 76 -5.25 -12.25 0.95
C LYS A 76 -4.82 -12.07 -0.50
N GLN A 77 -3.53 -11.88 -0.71
CA GLN A 77 -2.96 -11.66 -2.04
C GLN A 77 -1.81 -12.63 -2.28
N GLU A 78 -1.69 -13.10 -3.51
CA GLU A 78 -0.46 -13.68 -3.99
C GLU A 78 0.49 -12.53 -4.37
N CYS A 79 1.77 -12.64 -3.98
CA CYS A 79 2.76 -11.64 -4.36
C CYS A 79 3.02 -11.75 -5.86
N PRO A 80 2.72 -10.71 -6.67
CA PRO A 80 2.96 -10.74 -8.11
C PRO A 80 4.44 -10.48 -8.46
N PHE A 81 5.29 -10.25 -7.47
CA PHE A 81 6.70 -9.91 -7.63
C PHE A 81 7.57 -11.07 -7.16
N ASP A 82 8.68 -11.31 -7.87
CA ASP A 82 9.72 -12.24 -7.45
C ASP A 82 10.64 -11.54 -6.43
N LEU A 83 10.18 -11.50 -5.16
CA LEU A 83 10.90 -10.85 -4.07
C LEU A 83 11.83 -11.81 -3.36
N ARG A 84 13.05 -11.37 -3.14
CA ARG A 84 14.01 -12.06 -2.26
C ARG A 84 13.75 -11.69 -0.80
N PRO A 85 14.22 -12.51 0.16
CA PRO A 85 14.12 -12.16 1.57
C PRO A 85 14.74 -10.79 1.87
N GLY A 86 13.94 -9.92 2.54
CA GLY A 86 14.34 -8.55 2.89
C GLY A 86 14.02 -7.49 1.83
N GLU A 87 13.46 -7.86 0.70
CA GLU A 87 12.96 -6.92 -0.31
C GLU A 87 11.49 -6.58 -0.06
N ILE A 88 11.08 -5.40 -0.50
CA ILE A 88 9.72 -4.89 -0.35
C ILE A 88 9.25 -4.36 -1.70
N ALA A 89 8.02 -4.70 -2.10
CA ALA A 89 7.34 -4.05 -3.20
C ALA A 89 6.03 -3.43 -2.74
N ILE A 90 5.72 -2.24 -3.22
CA ILE A 90 4.49 -1.51 -2.92
C ILE A 90 3.90 -1.03 -4.24
N GLY A 91 2.73 -1.49 -4.57
CA GLY A 91 2.02 -1.08 -5.80
C GLY A 91 1.26 -2.21 -6.46
N THR A 92 1.06 -2.07 -7.75
CA THR A 92 0.42 -3.05 -8.63
C THR A 92 1.45 -3.64 -9.57
N PRO A 93 1.15 -4.74 -10.31
CA PRO A 93 2.09 -5.32 -11.28
C PRO A 93 2.65 -4.32 -12.29
N ASP A 94 1.86 -3.31 -12.69
CA ASP A 94 2.23 -2.33 -13.72
C ASP A 94 2.89 -1.06 -13.18
N SER A 95 2.72 -0.77 -11.87
CA SER A 95 3.24 0.45 -11.24
C SER A 95 3.57 0.18 -9.79
N TYR A 96 4.84 0.17 -9.44
CA TYR A 96 5.30 -0.17 -8.10
C TYR A 96 6.60 0.51 -7.71
N ILE A 97 6.85 0.54 -6.42
CA ILE A 97 8.12 0.87 -5.80
C ILE A 97 8.74 -0.44 -5.33
N HIS A 98 9.94 -0.77 -5.77
CA HIS A 98 10.71 -1.91 -5.29
C HIS A 98 11.89 -1.41 -4.49
N ILE A 99 12.04 -1.88 -3.27
CA ILE A 99 13.11 -1.54 -2.34
C ILE A 99 13.94 -2.81 -2.11
N ALA A 100 15.19 -2.75 -2.48
CA ALA A 100 16.15 -3.85 -2.35
C ALA A 100 17.48 -3.32 -1.77
N PRO A 101 18.40 -4.19 -1.32
CA PRO A 101 19.72 -3.77 -0.82
C PRO A 101 20.52 -2.93 -1.82
N GLY A 102 20.30 -3.10 -3.13
CA GLY A 102 20.96 -2.35 -4.20
C GLY A 102 20.36 -0.98 -4.51
N GLY A 103 19.20 -0.63 -3.95
CA GLY A 103 18.56 0.65 -4.19
C GLY A 103 17.03 0.58 -4.28
N ILE A 104 16.45 1.68 -4.73
CA ILE A 104 15.01 1.83 -4.94
C ILE A 104 14.74 1.95 -6.44
N THR A 105 13.85 1.13 -6.94
CA THR A 105 13.34 1.18 -8.31
C THR A 105 11.90 1.68 -8.31
N LEU A 106 11.60 2.67 -9.14
CA LEU A 106 10.24 3.11 -9.44
C LEU A 106 9.88 2.58 -10.82
N CYS A 107 8.89 1.72 -10.90
CA CYS A 107 8.39 1.18 -12.15
C CYS A 107 7.05 1.83 -12.51
N GLY A 108 6.88 2.20 -13.78
CA GLY A 108 5.72 2.93 -14.26
C GLY A 108 5.98 4.41 -14.47
N LYS A 109 4.91 5.18 -14.66
CA LYS A 109 5.00 6.63 -14.89
C LYS A 109 5.00 7.39 -13.56
N VAL A 110 6.04 8.18 -13.32
CA VAL A 110 6.20 8.94 -12.09
C VAL A 110 5.82 10.40 -12.33
N TYR A 111 4.92 10.95 -11.52
CA TYR A 111 4.55 12.35 -11.52
C TYR A 111 5.04 13.00 -10.22
N VAL A 112 5.81 14.05 -10.34
CA VAL A 112 6.25 14.89 -9.21
C VAL A 112 5.53 16.22 -9.29
N SER A 113 4.59 16.46 -8.37
CA SER A 113 3.80 17.71 -8.31
C SER A 113 4.44 18.81 -7.44
N GLY A 114 5.73 18.76 -7.26
CA GLY A 114 6.53 19.71 -6.48
C GLY A 114 7.94 19.79 -7.02
N THR A 115 8.90 19.92 -6.12
CA THR A 115 10.31 19.98 -6.46
C THR A 115 10.94 18.61 -6.37
N LEU A 116 11.74 18.22 -7.37
CA LEU A 116 12.66 17.09 -7.31
C LEU A 116 14.07 17.62 -7.04
N ASP A 117 14.63 17.34 -5.86
CA ASP A 117 16.01 17.67 -5.49
C ASP A 117 16.90 16.43 -5.61
N VAL A 118 17.86 16.46 -6.53
CA VAL A 118 18.83 15.38 -6.74
C VAL A 118 20.20 15.84 -6.29
N LYS A 119 20.66 15.38 -5.13
CA LYS A 119 21.96 15.75 -4.55
C LYS A 119 23.17 15.00 -5.12
N GLY A 120 22.94 14.14 -6.06
CA GLY A 120 23.97 13.34 -6.71
C GLY A 120 23.97 13.52 -8.22
N LYS A 121 24.32 12.46 -8.92
CA LYS A 121 24.30 12.42 -10.38
C LYS A 121 22.90 12.04 -10.86
N LEU A 122 22.34 12.83 -11.76
CA LEU A 122 21.16 12.46 -12.55
C LEU A 122 21.63 11.88 -13.89
N VAL A 123 21.17 10.69 -14.21
CA VAL A 123 21.36 10.05 -15.52
C VAL A 123 19.98 9.89 -16.15
N VAL A 124 19.81 10.38 -17.35
CA VAL A 124 18.60 10.23 -18.13
C VAL A 124 18.96 9.48 -19.41
N ASP A 125 18.36 8.31 -19.59
CA ASP A 125 18.52 7.49 -20.80
C ASP A 125 17.29 7.72 -21.67
N GLY A 126 17.26 8.86 -22.35
CA GLY A 126 16.16 9.30 -23.17
C GLY A 126 16.10 10.81 -23.33
N GLU A 127 14.94 11.30 -23.73
CA GLU A 127 14.71 12.72 -23.94
C GLU A 127 14.43 13.46 -22.63
N VAL A 128 15.00 14.64 -22.49
CA VAL A 128 14.64 15.62 -21.44
C VAL A 128 13.91 16.78 -22.11
N SER A 129 12.64 16.93 -21.80
CA SER A 129 11.82 18.05 -22.30
C SER A 129 11.47 18.98 -21.14
N ALA A 130 11.67 20.27 -21.34
CA ALA A 130 11.28 21.31 -20.41
C ALA A 130 10.41 22.35 -21.14
N SER A 131 9.28 22.70 -20.54
CA SER A 131 8.37 23.73 -21.09
C SER A 131 8.75 25.15 -20.69
N ASP A 132 9.75 25.31 -19.86
CA ASP A 132 10.22 26.58 -19.33
C ASP A 132 11.76 26.60 -19.30
N LEU A 133 12.33 27.55 -18.59
CA LEU A 133 13.79 27.79 -18.52
C LEU A 133 14.53 26.60 -17.89
N VAL A 134 15.57 26.14 -18.57
CA VAL A 134 16.58 25.23 -18.01
C VAL A 134 17.81 26.06 -17.62
N HIS A 135 18.10 26.13 -16.33
CA HIS A 135 19.25 26.84 -15.79
C HIS A 135 20.35 25.82 -15.42
N LEU A 136 21.47 25.87 -16.15
CA LEU A 136 22.62 25.00 -15.94
C LEU A 136 23.80 25.84 -15.41
N ASN A 137 24.22 25.58 -14.15
CA ASN A 137 25.37 26.20 -13.55
C ASN A 137 26.59 25.27 -13.65
N GLY A 138 27.60 25.65 -14.41
CA GLY A 138 28.83 24.89 -14.57
C GLY A 138 29.17 24.60 -16.03
N ALA A 139 30.09 23.66 -16.24
CA ALA A 139 30.47 23.26 -17.58
C ALA A 139 29.40 22.41 -18.26
N VAL A 140 28.97 22.78 -19.43
CA VAL A 140 28.03 22.03 -20.27
C VAL A 140 28.79 21.42 -21.44
N TYR A 141 28.81 20.09 -21.52
CA TYR A 141 29.44 19.36 -22.63
C TYR A 141 28.32 18.74 -23.49
N ILE A 142 28.33 19.07 -24.78
CA ILE A 142 27.33 18.56 -25.73
C ILE A 142 28.09 17.81 -26.81
N ASN A 143 27.87 16.51 -26.88
CA ASN A 143 28.56 15.62 -27.81
C ASN A 143 27.88 15.46 -29.17
N HIS A 144 26.71 16.07 -29.37
CA HIS A 144 25.96 15.96 -30.62
C HIS A 144 25.42 17.31 -31.10
N ILE A 145 25.16 17.38 -32.39
CA ILE A 145 24.79 18.59 -33.15
C ILE A 145 23.45 19.13 -32.63
N PHE A 146 23.46 20.44 -32.29
CA PHE A 146 22.23 21.19 -32.08
C PHE A 146 21.45 21.30 -33.39
N GLN A 147 20.21 20.87 -33.39
CA GLN A 147 19.20 21.40 -34.31
C GLN A 147 18.43 22.48 -33.54
N VAL A 148 18.65 23.71 -33.83
CA VAL A 148 17.77 24.81 -33.44
C VAL A 148 16.65 24.79 -34.46
N GLY A 149 15.47 24.34 -34.03
CA GLY A 149 14.26 24.49 -34.84
C GLY A 149 13.91 26.01 -34.92
N ASP A 150 13.63 26.49 -36.12
CA ASP A 150 13.05 27.80 -36.37
C ASP A 150 11.62 27.90 -35.83
#